data_d5ae3ddebb77e28091b3af6d94efaed5
#
_entry.id   d5ae3ddebb77e28091b3af6d94efaed5
#
_cell.length_a   1.000
_cell.length_b   1.000
_cell.length_c   1.000
_cell.angle_alpha   90.00
_cell.angle_beta   90.00
_cell.angle_gamma   90.00
#
_symmetry.space_group_name_H-M   'P 1'
#
loop_
_entity.id
_entity.type
_entity.pdbx_description
1 polymer ?
#
loop_
_entity_poly.entity_id
_entity_poly.type
_entity_poly.pdbx_seq_one_letter_code
_entity_poly.pdbx_strand_id
1 'polypeptide(L)'
;KNTDTWFVGFTSDLVIGVYVGYDEPKSLGKFETGAKTAMPIFKSFIKSALKKENTRPFKVPENITMMVVDSKTGKKVSFASKKTLIESFKSNKVLEKTNISKKINNRFNNNNILRFY
;
A
#
# COMPACT_ATOMS: atom_id res chain seq x y z
N LYS A 1 -5.49 -28.87 10.00
CA LYS A 1 -6.83 -28.27 9.94
C LYS A 1 -6.78 -26.97 10.73
N ASN A 2 -7.26 -25.84 10.14
CA ASN A 2 -7.26 -24.57 10.83
C ASN A 2 -8.37 -24.55 11.88
N THR A 3 -8.05 -24.14 13.09
CA THR A 3 -8.99 -23.94 14.20
C THR A 3 -9.45 -22.48 14.27
N ASP A 4 -8.65 -21.60 13.73
CA ASP A 4 -8.90 -20.18 13.65
C ASP A 4 -8.30 -19.58 12.37
N THR A 5 -8.78 -18.42 11.97
CA THR A 5 -8.29 -17.67 10.82
C THR A 5 -8.30 -16.18 11.08
N TRP A 6 -7.31 -15.52 10.52
CA TRP A 6 -7.17 -14.05 10.57
C TRP A 6 -7.13 -13.45 9.18
N PHE A 7 -7.65 -12.24 9.09
CA PHE A 7 -7.44 -11.34 7.96
C PHE A 7 -7.24 -9.91 8.48
N VAL A 8 -6.14 -9.30 8.12
CA VAL A 8 -5.84 -7.90 8.47
C VAL A 8 -5.66 -7.11 7.19
N GLY A 9 -6.30 -5.98 7.10
CA GLY A 9 -6.15 -5.04 6.00
C GLY A 9 -6.24 -3.61 6.48
N PHE A 10 -5.78 -2.67 5.68
CA PHE A 10 -5.72 -1.27 6.07
C PHE A 10 -5.87 -0.33 4.87
N THR A 11 -6.33 0.86 5.16
CA THR A 11 -6.34 2.04 4.27
C THR A 11 -5.44 3.11 4.87
N SER A 12 -5.38 4.29 4.28
CA SER A 12 -4.69 5.45 4.87
C SER A 12 -5.27 5.90 6.21
N ASP A 13 -6.52 5.58 6.49
CA ASP A 13 -7.27 6.12 7.63
C ASP A 13 -7.82 5.04 8.57
N LEU A 14 -7.77 3.77 8.19
CA LEU A 14 -8.41 2.69 8.92
C LEU A 14 -7.60 1.40 8.84
N VAL A 15 -7.44 0.72 9.98
CA VAL A 15 -6.90 -0.64 10.09
C VAL A 15 -8.00 -1.54 10.63
N ILE A 16 -8.20 -2.69 10.00
CA ILE A 16 -9.24 -3.65 10.36
C ILE A 16 -8.61 -5.03 10.49
N GLY A 17 -8.83 -5.69 11.62
CA GLY A 17 -8.53 -7.09 11.82
C GLY A 17 -9.82 -7.89 11.97
N VAL A 18 -9.90 -9.02 11.30
CA VAL A 18 -11.00 -9.99 11.42
C VAL A 18 -10.43 -11.31 11.91
N TYR A 19 -10.98 -11.79 12.99
CA TYR A 19 -10.69 -13.10 13.56
C TYR A 19 -11.95 -13.98 13.48
N VAL A 20 -11.79 -15.22 13.08
CA VAL A 20 -12.86 -16.22 13.06
C VAL A 20 -12.35 -17.49 13.70
N GLY A 21 -13.01 -17.92 14.74
CA GLY A 21 -12.69 -19.12 15.50
C GLY A 21 -13.84 -19.54 16.41
N TYR A 22 -13.67 -20.65 17.10
CA TYR A 22 -14.57 -21.12 18.15
C TYR A 22 -13.94 -20.87 19.52
N ASP A 23 -14.74 -20.62 20.54
CA ASP A 23 -14.27 -20.47 21.93
C ASP A 23 -13.51 -21.71 22.41
N GLU A 24 -14.02 -22.89 22.06
CA GLU A 24 -13.29 -24.14 22.20
C GLU A 24 -12.62 -24.50 20.87
N PRO A 25 -11.30 -24.72 20.83
CA PRO A 25 -10.57 -24.97 19.60
C PRO A 25 -11.09 -26.22 18.86
N LYS A 26 -11.75 -26.00 17.75
CA LYS A 26 -12.19 -27.06 16.82
C LYS A 26 -12.00 -26.63 15.38
N SER A 27 -11.89 -27.60 14.48
CA SER A 27 -11.64 -27.30 13.07
C SER A 27 -12.77 -26.46 12.46
N LEU A 28 -12.41 -25.38 11.77
CA LEU A 28 -13.33 -24.56 10.97
C LEU A 28 -13.82 -25.26 9.70
N GLY A 29 -13.17 -26.37 9.32
CA GLY A 29 -13.51 -27.12 8.12
C GLY A 29 -12.30 -27.39 7.23
N LYS A 30 -12.55 -28.11 6.14
CA LYS A 30 -11.52 -28.42 5.15
C LYS A 30 -11.27 -27.18 4.27
N PHE A 31 -10.00 -26.75 4.17
CA PHE A 31 -9.57 -25.59 3.38
C PHE A 31 -10.10 -24.22 3.85
N GLU A 32 -10.62 -24.10 5.08
CA GLU A 32 -10.96 -22.80 5.65
C GLU A 32 -9.68 -22.03 6.01
N THR A 33 -9.47 -20.90 5.32
CA THR A 33 -8.31 -20.01 5.46
C THR A 33 -8.77 -18.58 5.73
N GLY A 34 -7.86 -17.71 6.18
CA GLY A 34 -8.18 -16.29 6.37
C GLY A 34 -8.78 -15.65 5.12
N ALA A 35 -8.27 -16.00 3.95
CA ALA A 35 -8.80 -15.48 2.67
C ALA A 35 -10.21 -16.00 2.35
N LYS A 36 -10.56 -17.20 2.77
CA LYS A 36 -11.87 -17.79 2.50
C LYS A 36 -12.91 -17.42 3.53
N THR A 37 -12.53 -17.36 4.79
CA THR A 37 -13.45 -17.20 5.93
C THR A 37 -13.48 -15.77 6.45
N ALA A 38 -12.32 -15.19 6.78
CA ALA A 38 -12.24 -13.86 7.41
C ALA A 38 -12.30 -12.70 6.38
N MET A 39 -11.72 -12.86 5.18
CA MET A 39 -11.70 -11.81 4.16
C MET A 39 -13.09 -11.40 3.65
N PRO A 40 -14.09 -12.27 3.46
CA PRO A 40 -15.45 -11.85 3.08
C PRO A 40 -16.09 -10.92 4.11
N ILE A 41 -15.88 -11.18 5.41
CA ILE A 41 -16.35 -10.33 6.52
C ILE A 41 -15.66 -8.97 6.44
N PHE A 42 -14.34 -8.96 6.28
CA PHE A 42 -13.56 -7.74 6.08
C PHE A 42 -14.08 -6.92 4.89
N LYS A 43 -14.32 -7.55 3.74
CA LYS A 43 -14.87 -6.88 2.54
C LYS A 43 -16.25 -6.28 2.78
N SER A 44 -17.12 -6.99 3.46
CA SER A 44 -18.47 -6.49 3.80
C SER A 44 -18.39 -5.26 4.71
N PHE A 45 -17.54 -5.35 5.74
CA PHE A 45 -17.33 -4.24 6.67
C PHE A 45 -16.76 -3.01 5.96
N ILE A 46 -15.72 -3.17 5.15
CA ILE A 46 -15.08 -2.04 4.47
C ILE A 46 -16.03 -1.34 3.48
N LYS A 47 -16.87 -2.10 2.79
CA LYS A 47 -17.91 -1.52 1.90
C LYS A 47 -18.92 -0.65 2.66
N SER A 48 -19.23 -1.02 3.89
CA SER A 48 -20.16 -0.26 4.73
C SER A 48 -19.49 0.94 5.40
N ALA A 49 -18.25 0.77 5.87
CA ALA A 49 -17.50 1.76 6.63
C ALA A 49 -16.90 2.87 5.75
N LEU A 50 -16.45 2.52 4.55
CA LEU A 50 -15.83 3.48 3.64
C LEU A 50 -16.83 3.98 2.61
N LYS A 51 -17.24 5.24 2.72
CA LYS A 51 -17.90 5.94 1.63
C LYS A 51 -16.87 6.18 0.51
N LYS A 52 -17.28 5.98 -0.75
CA LYS A 52 -16.39 6.10 -1.94
C LYS A 52 -15.59 7.41 -2.02
N GLU A 53 -16.09 8.47 -1.40
CA GLU A 53 -15.52 9.82 -1.45
C GLU A 53 -14.34 10.04 -0.49
N ASN A 54 -14.06 9.10 0.43
CA ASN A 54 -13.09 9.29 1.52
C ASN A 54 -11.81 8.44 1.39
N THR A 55 -11.56 7.84 0.23
CA THR A 55 -10.30 7.11 0.03
C THR A 55 -9.15 8.08 -0.25
N ARG A 56 -8.36 8.36 0.76
CA ARG A 56 -7.14 9.17 0.63
C ARG A 56 -5.96 8.26 0.28
N PRO A 57 -5.02 8.73 -0.56
CA PRO A 57 -3.78 8.00 -0.77
C PRO A 57 -2.94 7.95 0.51
N PHE A 58 -2.08 6.97 0.63
CA PHE A 58 -1.09 6.92 1.70
C PHE A 58 -0.15 8.12 1.60
N LYS A 59 0.09 8.77 2.73
CA LYS A 59 1.07 9.86 2.82
C LYS A 59 2.48 9.29 2.77
N VAL A 60 3.33 9.91 1.99
CA VAL A 60 4.77 9.63 2.01
C VAL A 60 5.34 10.24 3.30
N PRO A 61 6.01 9.47 4.18
CA PRO A 61 6.64 10.00 5.39
C PRO A 61 7.74 11.03 5.07
N GLU A 62 7.99 11.97 5.98
CA GLU A 62 8.96 13.06 5.79
C GLU A 62 10.39 12.58 5.49
N ASN A 63 10.76 11.42 6.04
CA ASN A 63 12.08 10.83 5.85
C ASN A 63 12.14 9.86 4.65
N ILE A 64 11.14 9.85 3.79
CA ILE A 64 11.08 9.06 2.57
C ILE A 64 11.05 9.98 1.35
N THR A 65 11.85 9.65 0.35
CA THR A 65 11.86 10.32 -0.96
C THR A 65 11.48 9.31 -2.03
N MET A 66 10.54 9.69 -2.88
CA MET A 66 10.15 8.89 -4.05
C MET A 66 11.04 9.28 -5.24
N MET A 67 11.64 8.29 -5.90
CA MET A 67 12.51 8.51 -7.06
C MET A 67 12.16 7.58 -8.21
N VAL A 68 12.32 8.09 -9.44
CA VAL A 68 12.21 7.27 -10.65
C VAL A 68 13.53 6.55 -10.87
N VAL A 69 13.44 5.22 -10.97
CA VAL A 69 14.59 4.35 -11.20
C VAL A 69 14.37 3.44 -12.40
N ASP A 70 15.45 3.02 -13.02
CA ASP A 70 15.41 1.98 -14.05
C ASP A 70 15.03 0.63 -13.41
N SER A 71 14.04 -0.05 -13.96
CA SER A 71 13.47 -1.28 -13.38
C SER A 71 14.41 -2.48 -13.36
N LYS A 72 15.48 -2.47 -14.16
CA LYS A 72 16.47 -3.56 -14.21
C LYS A 72 17.69 -3.30 -13.34
N THR A 73 18.14 -2.05 -13.32
CA THR A 73 19.41 -1.70 -12.67
C THR A 73 19.21 -1.01 -11.32
N GLY A 74 18.01 -0.54 -11.00
CA GLY A 74 17.72 0.26 -9.81
C GLY A 74 18.38 1.64 -9.81
N LYS A 75 19.06 2.03 -10.87
CA LYS A 75 19.73 3.34 -10.96
C LYS A 75 18.74 4.46 -11.19
N LYS A 76 18.94 5.59 -10.51
CA LYS A 76 18.13 6.80 -10.69
C LYS A 76 18.19 7.28 -12.13
N VAL A 77 17.04 7.66 -12.67
CA VAL A 77 16.88 8.23 -14.01
C VAL A 77 16.14 9.55 -13.95
N SER A 78 16.38 10.42 -14.95
CA SER A 78 15.85 11.78 -14.96
C SER A 78 14.42 11.88 -15.51
N PHE A 79 13.90 10.83 -16.13
CA PHE A 79 12.56 10.82 -16.74
C PHE A 79 11.94 9.43 -16.70
N ALA A 80 10.61 9.39 -16.65
CA ALA A 80 9.86 8.14 -16.65
C ALA A 80 9.73 7.58 -18.08
N SER A 81 9.84 6.26 -18.21
CA SER A 81 9.64 5.49 -19.43
C SER A 81 8.99 4.14 -19.11
N LYS A 82 8.67 3.34 -20.11
CA LYS A 82 8.15 1.97 -19.90
C LYS A 82 9.10 1.03 -19.14
N LYS A 83 10.37 1.41 -18.99
CA LYS A 83 11.41 0.65 -18.29
C LYS A 83 11.75 1.23 -16.93
N THR A 84 10.95 2.13 -16.40
CA THR A 84 11.19 2.78 -15.12
C THR A 84 10.04 2.52 -14.16
N LEU A 85 10.35 2.61 -12.87
CA LEU A 85 9.37 2.53 -11.79
C LEU A 85 9.69 3.60 -10.74
N ILE A 86 8.72 3.90 -9.89
CA ILE A 86 8.88 4.81 -8.76
C ILE A 86 9.19 3.97 -7.53
N GLU A 87 10.31 4.26 -6.86
CA GLU A 87 10.75 3.59 -5.65
C GLU A 87 10.93 4.56 -4.49
N SER A 88 10.78 4.04 -3.28
CA SER A 88 10.91 4.80 -2.03
C SER A 88 12.29 4.61 -1.40
N PHE A 89 12.92 5.72 -1.01
CA PHE A 89 14.25 5.72 -0.39
C PHE A 89 14.23 6.53 0.91
N LYS A 90 15.03 6.14 1.89
CA LYS A 90 15.25 6.96 3.07
C LYS A 90 15.98 8.25 2.68
N SER A 91 15.48 9.40 3.11
CA SER A 91 16.02 10.72 2.74
C SER A 91 17.48 10.93 3.17
N ASN A 92 17.91 10.30 4.25
CA ASN A 92 19.31 10.36 4.71
C ASN A 92 20.30 9.53 3.87
N LYS A 93 19.78 8.67 2.97
CA LYS A 93 20.56 7.91 1.97
C LYS A 93 20.45 8.52 0.58
N VAL A 94 19.62 9.53 0.41
CA VAL A 94 19.47 10.21 -0.89
C VAL A 94 20.64 11.16 -1.07
N LEU A 95 21.59 10.65 -1.76
CA LEU A 95 22.65 11.26 -2.49
C LEU A 95 22.39 12.70 -2.91
N GLU A 96 23.43 13.51 -2.72
CA GLU A 96 23.70 14.80 -3.34
C GLU A 96 22.54 15.47 -4.08
N LYS A 97 22.16 16.63 -3.57
CA LYS A 97 21.19 17.56 -4.13
C LYS A 97 21.54 17.87 -5.60
N THR A 98 21.09 17.06 -6.52
CA THR A 98 21.04 17.52 -7.90
C THR A 98 19.81 18.43 -8.04
N ASN A 99 20.01 19.60 -8.65
CA ASN A 99 18.98 20.62 -8.91
C ASN A 99 17.75 20.11 -9.70
N ILE A 100 17.75 18.86 -10.08
CA ILE A 100 16.66 18.14 -10.76
C ILE A 100 15.53 17.79 -9.80
N SER A 101 15.79 17.57 -8.50
CA SER A 101 14.77 17.23 -7.50
C SER A 101 13.72 18.33 -7.32
N LYS A 102 14.11 19.61 -7.41
CA LYS A 102 13.18 20.74 -7.35
C LYS A 102 12.19 20.80 -8.52
N LYS A 103 12.63 20.39 -9.70
CA LYS A 103 11.80 20.43 -10.91
C LYS A 103 10.77 19.30 -10.97
N ILE A 104 11.08 18.15 -10.34
CA ILE A 104 10.19 16.99 -10.25
C ILE A 104 9.11 17.25 -9.20
N ASN A 105 9.47 17.71 -8.00
CA ASN A 105 8.50 18.00 -6.94
C ASN A 105 7.46 19.05 -7.37
N ASN A 106 7.87 20.08 -8.13
CA ASN A 106 6.93 21.08 -8.67
C ASN A 106 5.98 20.52 -9.75
N ARG A 107 6.38 19.48 -10.47
CA ARG A 107 5.50 18.79 -11.44
C ARG A 107 4.49 17.87 -10.77
N PHE A 108 4.85 17.22 -9.67
CA PHE A 108 3.94 16.35 -8.92
C PHE A 108 2.93 17.12 -8.07
N ASN A 109 3.27 18.36 -7.64
CA ASN A 109 2.34 19.21 -6.90
C ASN A 109 1.29 19.90 -7.79
N ASN A 110 1.52 20.02 -9.10
CA ASN A 110 0.64 20.76 -10.01
C ASN A 110 -0.21 19.87 -10.95
N ASN A 111 0.04 18.56 -11.07
CA ASN A 111 -0.77 17.73 -11.95
C ASN A 111 -0.88 16.28 -11.45
N ASN A 112 -2.13 15.96 -11.13
CA ASN A 112 -2.71 14.61 -11.14
C ASN A 112 -2.11 13.55 -10.21
N ILE A 113 -2.90 13.30 -9.18
CA ILE A 113 -3.09 12.06 -8.46
C ILE A 113 -2.93 10.86 -9.41
N LEU A 114 -1.76 10.21 -9.36
CA LEU A 114 -1.61 8.88 -9.94
C LEU A 114 -2.45 7.92 -9.09
N ARG A 115 -3.55 7.45 -9.65
CA ARG A 115 -4.32 6.34 -9.09
C ARG A 115 -3.48 5.08 -9.23
N PHE A 116 -3.02 4.54 -8.13
CA PHE A 116 -2.49 3.19 -8.07
C PHE A 116 -3.68 2.24 -7.84
N TYR A 117 -3.79 1.24 -8.68
CA TYR A 117 -4.73 0.13 -8.51
C TYR A 117 -4.07 -0.96 -7.67
#